data_f4a318302820652bbeb00d7ef3517fd6
#
_entry.id   f4a318302820652bbeb00d7ef3517fd6
#
_cell.length_a   1.000
_cell.length_b   1.000
_cell.length_c   1.000
_cell.angle_alpha   90.00
_cell.angle_beta   90.00
_cell.angle_gamma   90.00
#
_symmetry.space_group_name_H-M   'P 1'
#
loop_
_entity.id
_entity.type
_entity.pdbx_description
1 polymer ?
#
loop_
_entity_poly.entity_id
_entity_poly.type
_entity_poly.pdbx_seq_one_letter_code
_entity_poly.pdbx_strand_id
1 'polypeptide(L)'
;MPPRITRIGAAATVLSALLVGGAVTVGTAGAATSSVGSICYDDLPSQAHTTLNLIAKGGPYPYSQDGSVFQNRERVLPARTTGYYHEYTVKTPGSSTRGARRVITGEQNQEDYYTADHYATFDLIDYGC
;
A
#
# COMPACT_ATOMS: atom_id res chain seq x y z
N MET A 1 -5.68 -44.99 -40.67
CA MET A 1 -5.49 -44.41 -40.34
C MET A 1 -5.09 -43.96 -39.86
N PRO A 2 -5.12 -43.84 -39.58
CA PRO A 2 -4.75 -43.09 -39.04
C PRO A 2 -4.31 -42.70 -38.29
N PRO A 3 -4.40 -42.58 -38.20
CA PRO A 3 -4.02 -41.94 -37.56
C PRO A 3 -3.51 -41.43 -36.99
N ARG A 4 -3.48 -41.29 -37.27
CA ARG A 4 -3.05 -40.59 -36.91
C ARG A 4 -3.05 -39.69 -36.40
N ILE A 5 -3.34 -39.80 -36.52
CA ILE A 5 -3.33 -38.80 -36.20
C ILE A 5 -3.12 -38.38 -35.36
N THR A 6 -3.03 -38.51 -35.28
CA THR A 6 -2.89 -37.73 -34.49
C THR A 6 -2.30 -37.29 -33.87
N ARG A 7 -2.17 -37.56 -34.21
CA ARG A 7 -1.64 -36.89 -33.63
C ARG A 7 -1.46 -35.92 -33.15
N ILE A 8 -1.74 -36.00 -33.35
CA ILE A 8 -1.57 -35.00 -33.02
C ILE A 8 -1.37 -34.35 -32.30
N GLY A 9 -1.39 -34.48 -32.30
CA GLY A 9 -1.35 -33.47 -31.63
C GLY A 9 -0.90 -32.97 -30.96
N ALA A 10 -0.91 -33.23 -31.08
CA ALA A 10 -0.57 -32.49 -30.42
C ALA A 10 -0.17 -31.72 -29.92
N ALA A 11 -0.29 -31.76 -30.22
CA ALA A 11 0.02 -30.80 -29.75
C ALA A 11 0.17 -30.07 -29.15
N ALA A 12 -0.03 -30.18 -29.26
CA ALA A 12 0.04 -29.21 -28.72
C ALA A 12 0.39 -28.64 -27.99
N THR A 13 0.31 -28.74 -28.15
CA THR A 13 0.62 -27.87 -27.52
C THR A 13 0.99 -27.17 -26.94
N VAL A 14 0.78 -27.27 -27.19
CA VAL A 14 1.06 -26.29 -26.76
C VAL A 14 1.22 -25.65 -26.13
N LEU A 15 0.98 -25.69 -26.27
CA LEU A 15 1.04 -24.77 -25.83
C LEU A 15 1.32 -24.25 -25.10
N SER A 16 1.20 -24.46 -25.19
CA SER A 16 1.35 -23.67 -24.59
C SER A 16 1.68 -23.11 -23.97
N ALA A 17 1.46 -23.28 -24.11
CA ALA A 17 1.70 -22.38 -23.58
C ALA A 17 1.88 -21.84 -23.03
N LEU A 18 1.69 -22.07 -23.23
CA LEU A 18 1.87 -21.21 -22.81
C LEU A 18 2.02 -20.82 -22.18
N LEU A 19 1.82 -21.08 -22.28
CA LEU A 19 1.97 -20.35 -21.79
C LEU A 19 2.29 -20.02 -21.16
N VAL A 20 2.05 -20.53 -21.27
CA VAL A 20 2.44 -19.84 -20.68
C VAL A 20 2.72 -19.36 -20.20
N GLY A 21 2.42 -19.52 -20.29
CA GLY A 21 2.58 -18.62 -19.78
C GLY A 21 2.72 -18.25 -19.26
N GLY A 22 2.53 -18.25 -19.26
CA GLY A 22 2.49 -17.41 -18.70
C GLY A 22 2.63 -17.12 -18.13
N ALA A 23 2.44 -17.19 -18.09
CA ALA A 23 2.54 -16.47 -17.55
C ALA A 23 2.81 -16.07 -17.08
N VAL A 24 2.66 -16.07 -17.16
CA VAL A 24 2.96 -15.29 -16.74
C VAL A 24 3.22 -14.73 -16.36
N THR A 25 3.00 -14.59 -16.44
CA THR A 25 3.34 -13.75 -16.09
C THR A 25 3.44 -13.18 -15.69
N VAL A 26 3.06 -13.21 -15.70
CA VAL A 26 3.18 -12.43 -15.28
C VAL A 26 3.33 -11.91 -14.81
N GLY A 27 3.09 -11.75 -14.85
CA GLY A 27 3.30 -10.92 -14.33
C GLY A 27 3.44 -10.55 -13.78
N THR A 28 3.37 -10.86 -13.61
CA THR A 28 3.51 -10.21 -12.92
C THR A 28 3.89 -9.06 -12.79
N ALA A 29 3.87 -8.82 -13.18
CA ALA A 29 4.06 -7.42 -13.21
C ALA A 29 3.45 -6.69 -12.10
N GLY A 30 2.31 -7.01 -11.79
CA GLY A 30 1.64 -6.32 -10.75
C GLY A 30 2.40 -6.30 -9.46
N ALA A 31 3.23 -7.27 -9.30
CA ALA A 31 4.00 -7.33 -8.07
C ALA A 31 4.86 -6.11 -7.86
N ALA A 32 5.25 -5.46 -8.93
CA ALA A 32 6.13 -4.31 -8.82
C ALA A 32 5.50 -3.16 -8.04
N THR A 33 4.17 -3.15 -7.93
CA THR A 33 3.50 -2.08 -7.19
C THR A 33 3.54 -2.28 -5.69
N SER A 34 3.98 -3.45 -5.24
CA SER A 34 3.92 -3.73 -3.83
C SER A 34 5.13 -3.22 -3.10
N SER A 35 5.27 -1.93 -2.99
CA SER A 35 6.25 -1.38 -2.09
C SER A 35 5.67 -1.06 -0.73
N VAL A 36 4.45 -1.47 -0.46
CA VAL A 36 3.82 -1.28 0.83
C VAL A 36 4.14 -2.48 1.71
N GLY A 37 4.76 -2.21 2.86
CA GLY A 37 5.02 -3.22 3.86
C GLY A 37 3.87 -3.32 4.85
N SER A 38 4.15 -3.91 5.99
CA SER A 38 3.19 -4.07 7.06
C SER A 38 3.86 -3.82 8.40
N ILE A 39 3.14 -3.20 9.33
CA ILE A 39 3.63 -2.97 10.68
C ILE A 39 2.51 -3.25 11.66
N CYS A 40 2.83 -4.00 12.72
CA CYS A 40 1.87 -4.24 13.78
C CYS A 40 1.54 -2.94 14.50
N TYR A 41 0.27 -2.77 14.86
CA TYR A 41 -0.14 -1.59 15.63
C TYR A 41 0.74 -1.41 16.87
N ASP A 42 1.04 -2.51 17.56
CA ASP A 42 1.83 -2.46 18.78
C ASP A 42 3.28 -2.03 18.56
N ASP A 43 3.78 -2.16 17.33
CA ASP A 43 5.16 -1.78 16.99
C ASP A 43 5.28 -0.33 16.55
N LEU A 44 4.18 0.38 16.41
CA LEU A 44 4.22 1.80 16.06
C LEU A 44 4.83 2.61 17.21
N PRO A 45 5.50 3.73 16.87
CA PRO A 45 5.93 4.64 17.95
C PRO A 45 4.70 5.21 18.64
N SER A 46 4.86 5.56 19.91
CA SER A 46 3.73 6.06 20.71
C SER A 46 3.08 7.29 20.11
N GLN A 47 3.86 8.12 19.41
CA GLN A 47 3.33 9.32 18.75
C GLN A 47 2.37 8.97 17.62
N ALA A 48 2.57 7.82 16.97
CA ALA A 48 1.65 7.36 15.94
C ALA A 48 0.32 6.93 16.57
N HIS A 49 0.37 6.28 17.74
CA HIS A 49 -0.86 5.95 18.47
C HIS A 49 -1.64 7.21 18.82
N THR A 50 -0.94 8.27 19.25
CA THR A 50 -1.58 9.55 19.55
C THR A 50 -2.29 10.09 18.31
N THR A 51 -1.63 10.06 17.15
CA THR A 51 -2.22 10.54 15.90
C THR A 51 -3.45 9.72 15.52
N LEU A 52 -3.35 8.38 15.63
CA LEU A 52 -4.49 7.52 15.31
C LEU A 52 -5.68 7.79 16.23
N ASN A 53 -5.42 8.06 17.50
CA ASN A 53 -6.49 8.43 18.43
C ASN A 53 -7.15 9.75 18.05
N LEU A 54 -6.36 10.74 17.62
CA LEU A 54 -6.92 12.02 17.16
C LEU A 54 -7.76 11.82 15.90
N ILE A 55 -7.31 10.99 14.98
CA ILE A 55 -8.08 10.68 13.77
C ILE A 55 -9.43 10.06 14.14
N ALA A 56 -9.41 9.11 15.07
CA ALA A 56 -10.64 8.45 15.51
C ALA A 56 -11.61 9.41 16.15
N LYS A 57 -11.11 10.44 16.82
CA LYS A 57 -11.94 11.45 17.50
C LYS A 57 -12.36 12.58 16.58
N GLY A 58 -11.74 12.72 15.43
CA GLY A 58 -12.00 13.85 14.53
C GLY A 58 -11.25 15.11 14.92
N GLY A 59 -10.20 14.99 15.67
CA GLY A 59 -9.38 16.15 16.09
C GLY A 59 -9.71 16.63 17.48
N PRO A 60 -9.26 17.86 17.86
CA PRO A 60 -8.51 18.78 17.00
C PRO A 60 -7.08 18.32 16.76
N TYR A 61 -6.52 18.76 15.65
CA TYR A 61 -5.17 18.32 15.23
C TYR A 61 -4.17 19.44 15.51
N PRO A 62 -2.90 19.05 15.84
CA PRO A 62 -1.90 20.07 16.19
C PRO A 62 -1.31 20.84 15.02
N TYR A 63 -1.46 20.33 13.79
CA TYR A 63 -0.90 21.01 12.62
C TYR A 63 -2.00 21.32 11.62
N SER A 64 -1.87 22.47 10.95
CA SER A 64 -2.89 22.90 9.99
C SER A 64 -2.96 21.99 8.77
N GLN A 65 -1.88 21.26 8.47
CA GLN A 65 -1.85 20.31 7.35
C GLN A 65 -2.60 19.02 7.65
N ASP A 66 -2.86 18.74 8.91
CA ASP A 66 -3.49 17.47 9.29
C ASP A 66 -4.89 17.38 8.69
N GLY A 67 -5.17 16.24 8.06
CA GLY A 67 -6.43 16.00 7.38
C GLY A 67 -6.46 16.44 5.93
N SER A 68 -5.39 17.04 5.43
CA SER A 68 -5.37 17.44 4.03
C SER A 68 -5.25 16.22 3.11
N VAL A 69 -5.66 16.41 1.85
CA VAL A 69 -5.60 15.33 0.86
C VAL A 69 -4.15 14.98 0.56
N PHE A 70 -3.85 13.68 0.59
CA PHE A 70 -2.56 13.17 0.16
C PHE A 70 -2.68 12.73 -1.30
N GLN A 71 -1.84 13.29 -2.17
CA GLN A 71 -1.99 13.10 -3.61
C GLN A 71 -1.44 11.79 -4.14
N ASN A 72 -0.59 11.11 -3.37
CA ASN A 72 0.04 9.84 -3.80
C ASN A 72 0.77 9.98 -5.14
N ARG A 73 1.52 11.09 -5.29
CA ARG A 73 2.13 11.44 -6.59
C ARG A 73 3.15 10.41 -7.04
N GLU A 74 3.89 9.82 -6.12
CA GLU A 74 4.89 8.80 -6.44
C GLU A 74 4.26 7.43 -6.64
N ARG A 75 2.95 7.30 -6.39
CA ARG A 75 2.21 6.06 -6.59
C ARG A 75 2.75 4.89 -5.79
N VAL A 76 3.26 5.15 -4.60
CA VAL A 76 3.70 4.08 -3.70
C VAL A 76 2.49 3.35 -3.15
N LEU A 77 1.43 4.08 -2.77
CA LEU A 77 0.16 3.47 -2.37
C LEU A 77 -0.65 3.10 -3.60
N PRO A 78 -1.63 2.21 -3.46
CA PRO A 78 -2.50 1.86 -4.59
C PRO A 78 -3.16 3.09 -5.19
N ALA A 79 -3.28 3.11 -6.51
CA ALA A 79 -3.88 4.25 -7.21
C ALA A 79 -5.36 4.37 -6.87
N ARG A 80 -5.79 5.57 -6.52
CA ARG A 80 -7.18 5.88 -6.20
C ARG A 80 -7.52 7.27 -6.71
N THR A 81 -8.80 7.60 -6.73
CA THR A 81 -9.22 8.94 -7.12
C THR A 81 -8.72 9.97 -6.10
N THR A 82 -8.53 11.20 -6.56
CA THR A 82 -8.12 12.30 -5.70
C THR A 82 -9.11 12.46 -4.54
N GLY A 83 -8.57 12.63 -3.35
CA GLY A 83 -9.40 12.74 -2.14
C GLY A 83 -9.57 11.43 -1.39
N TYR A 84 -9.12 10.32 -1.96
CA TYR A 84 -9.21 9.03 -1.29
C TYR A 84 -8.31 8.97 -0.04
N TYR A 85 -7.12 9.56 -0.12
CA TYR A 85 -6.14 9.53 0.97
C TYR A 85 -6.06 10.89 1.65
N HIS A 86 -5.86 10.85 2.98
CA HIS A 86 -5.60 12.04 3.78
C HIS A 86 -4.36 11.83 4.63
N GLU A 87 -3.63 12.90 4.91
CA GLU A 87 -2.39 12.83 5.67
C GLU A 87 -2.55 13.45 7.05
N TYR A 88 -1.80 12.89 8.00
CA TYR A 88 -1.77 13.39 9.36
C TYR A 88 -0.35 13.30 9.90
N THR A 89 0.06 14.26 10.69
CA THR A 89 1.40 14.33 11.24
C THR A 89 1.56 13.39 12.43
N VAL A 90 2.67 12.64 12.43
CA VAL A 90 3.14 11.93 13.61
C VAL A 90 4.33 12.72 14.12
N LYS A 91 4.26 13.20 15.37
CA LYS A 91 5.35 14.00 15.91
C LYS A 91 6.63 13.20 16.02
N THR A 92 7.74 13.85 15.72
CA THR A 92 9.07 13.29 15.92
C THR A 92 9.60 13.81 17.23
N PRO A 93 9.88 12.96 18.22
CA PRO A 93 10.39 13.43 19.52
C PRO A 93 11.67 14.25 19.36
N GLY A 94 11.70 15.38 20.04
CA GLY A 94 12.87 16.25 20.02
C GLY A 94 13.05 17.13 18.82
N SER A 95 12.17 17.00 17.83
CA SER A 95 12.25 17.83 16.62
C SER A 95 11.51 19.14 16.83
N SER A 96 12.12 20.24 16.39
CA SER A 96 11.47 21.54 16.38
C SER A 96 10.61 21.76 15.15
N THR A 97 10.66 20.84 14.19
CA THR A 97 9.87 20.90 12.97
C THR A 97 8.82 19.80 12.99
N ARG A 98 7.97 19.80 11.96
CA ARG A 98 6.95 18.80 11.79
C ARG A 98 7.54 17.39 11.57
N GLY A 99 8.80 17.31 11.12
CA GLY A 99 9.47 16.04 10.87
C GLY A 99 8.92 15.33 9.64
N ALA A 100 9.29 14.07 9.50
CA ALA A 100 9.00 13.29 8.29
C ALA A 100 7.96 12.18 8.49
N ARG A 101 7.42 12.03 9.70
CA ARG A 101 6.54 10.90 10.02
C ARG A 101 5.09 11.29 9.79
N ARG A 102 4.33 10.38 9.17
CA ARG A 102 2.91 10.62 8.86
C ARG A 102 2.08 9.35 9.01
N VAL A 103 0.78 9.54 9.23
CA VAL A 103 -0.22 8.51 9.00
C VAL A 103 -1.02 8.96 7.79
N ILE A 104 -1.26 8.04 6.87
CA ILE A 104 -2.12 8.26 5.71
C ILE A 104 -3.35 7.37 5.88
N THR A 105 -4.53 7.95 5.80
CA THR A 105 -5.77 7.19 5.87
C THR A 105 -6.34 6.98 4.48
N GLY A 106 -6.85 5.78 4.21
CA GLY A 106 -7.67 5.49 3.04
C GLY A 106 -9.14 5.43 3.44
N GLU A 107 -9.99 5.07 2.50
CA GLU A 107 -11.44 5.05 2.74
C GLU A 107 -11.96 3.72 3.23
N GLN A 108 -11.16 2.65 3.14
CA GLN A 108 -11.57 1.36 3.66
C GLN A 108 -11.48 1.34 5.18
N ASN A 109 -12.25 0.45 5.80
CA ASN A 109 -12.17 0.30 7.25
C ASN A 109 -10.74 -0.10 7.66
N GLN A 110 -10.17 0.63 8.61
CA GLN A 110 -8.81 0.37 9.12
C GLN A 110 -7.72 0.41 8.04
N GLU A 111 -7.97 1.14 6.98
CA GLU A 111 -6.96 1.32 5.94
C GLU A 111 -6.09 2.53 6.31
N ASP A 112 -5.10 2.27 7.15
CA ASP A 112 -4.18 3.31 7.62
C ASP A 112 -2.74 2.86 7.34
N TYR A 113 -1.94 3.79 6.84
CA TYR A 113 -0.55 3.54 6.49
C TYR A 113 0.34 4.44 7.34
N TYR A 114 1.50 3.92 7.71
CA TYR A 114 2.51 4.69 8.43
C TYR A 114 3.72 4.90 7.54
N THR A 115 4.28 6.11 7.58
CA THR A 115 5.56 6.41 6.92
C THR A 115 6.45 7.17 7.91
N ALA A 116 7.73 6.81 7.92
CA ALA A 116 8.73 7.47 8.73
C ALA A 116 9.72 8.29 7.89
N ASP A 117 9.60 8.26 6.57
CA ASP A 117 10.57 8.82 5.64
C ASP A 117 9.94 9.77 4.62
N HIS A 118 8.92 10.50 5.06
CA HIS A 118 8.26 11.54 4.26
C HIS A 118 7.74 10.99 2.94
N TYR A 119 6.97 9.90 3.03
CA TYR A 119 6.22 9.29 1.92
C TYR A 119 7.08 8.44 0.96
N ALA A 120 8.33 8.17 1.30
CA ALA A 120 9.16 7.34 0.42
C ALA A 120 8.76 5.87 0.52
N THR A 121 8.46 5.40 1.73
CA THR A 121 7.97 4.05 1.96
C THR A 121 6.79 4.09 2.92
N PHE A 122 5.93 3.08 2.84
CA PHE A 122 4.75 2.96 3.70
C PHE A 122 4.61 1.56 4.24
N ASP A 123 4.06 1.47 5.44
CA ASP A 123 3.63 0.20 6.01
C ASP A 123 2.13 0.29 6.29
N LEU A 124 1.38 -0.72 5.84
CA LEU A 124 -0.02 -0.85 6.23
C LEU A 124 -0.06 -1.27 7.71
N ILE A 125 -0.84 -0.57 8.50
CA ILE A 125 -0.95 -0.85 9.93
C ILE A 125 -1.86 -2.08 10.12
N ASP A 126 -1.31 -3.09 10.78
CA ASP A 126 -2.05 -4.30 11.12
C ASP A 126 -2.59 -4.15 12.54
N TYR A 127 -3.89 -3.99 12.65
CA TYR A 127 -4.54 -3.82 13.93
C TYR A 127 -4.75 -5.13 14.68
N GLY A 128 -4.38 -6.25 14.08
CA GLY A 128 -4.46 -7.56 14.72
C GLY A 128 -3.27 -7.89 15.61
N CYS A 129 -2.27 -7.03 15.64
CA CYS A 129 -1.07 -7.29 16.47
C CYS A 129 -0.40 -6.03 17.01
#